data_ed7014c7d5cba5016f11250c4bb1b71c
#
_entry.id   ed7014c7d5cba5016f11250c4bb1b71c
#
_cell.length_a   1.000
_cell.length_b   1.000
_cell.length_c   1.000
_cell.angle_alpha   90.00
_cell.angle_beta   90.00
_cell.angle_gamma   90.00
#
_symmetry.space_group_name_H-M   'P 1'
#
loop_
_entity.id
_entity.type
_entity.pdbx_description
1 polymer ?
#
loop_
_entity_poly.entity_id
_entity_poly.type
_entity_poly.pdbx_seq_one_letter_code
_entity_poly.pdbx_strand_id
1 'polypeptide(L)'
;MEFAVSGLLARSQLASGQPADARRTIEVLRECFAERGLTRFLPNMDAMLCRIDMHTGDLDAADAWYREKAPREPTHLNVMRRYQYLTQAMVELADGRPDAALLTLAPLEPYIQNCARIIDGIHLNVLTAIALHRKRDEGWRERLTAALDAAAEYRFIRTVSVYGTAVLPLLETLDWDGNKAWRKRLMAAVRTQAAFYPHFLEPRLAPGEELTPTELQILHLLCADKSNAEIAQIMDVKLPTVKTHVSHILDKLDVKRRAEARTAAKKLRLIPDDL
;
A
#
# COMPACT_ATOMS: atom_id res chain seq x y z
N MET A 1 18.77 -4.62 23.43
CA MET A 1 19.50 -3.64 22.59
C MET A 1 19.58 -4.11 21.13
N GLU A 2 19.95 -5.33 20.82
CA GLU A 2 20.08 -5.90 19.48
C GLU A 2 18.84 -5.65 18.58
N PHE A 3 17.63 -5.94 19.05
CA PHE A 3 16.39 -5.72 18.31
C PHE A 3 16.22 -4.26 17.82
N ALA A 4 16.49 -3.30 18.70
CA ALA A 4 16.33 -1.88 18.34
C ALA A 4 17.40 -1.42 17.34
N VAL A 5 18.65 -1.84 17.52
CA VAL A 5 19.77 -1.47 16.66
C VAL A 5 19.60 -2.08 15.26
N SER A 6 19.31 -3.39 15.18
CA SER A 6 19.11 -4.06 13.88
C SER A 6 17.88 -3.53 13.16
N GLY A 7 16.79 -3.21 13.87
CA GLY A 7 15.62 -2.57 13.28
C GLY A 7 15.92 -1.16 12.75
N LEU A 8 16.78 -0.38 13.40
CA LEU A 8 17.24 0.92 12.91
C LEU A 8 18.15 0.77 11.69
N LEU A 9 19.07 -0.20 11.71
CA LEU A 9 19.97 -0.51 10.61
C LEU A 9 19.16 -0.90 9.36
N ALA A 10 18.25 -1.87 9.48
CA ALA A 10 17.41 -2.30 8.37
C ALA A 10 16.59 -1.15 7.77
N ARG A 11 16.01 -0.27 8.61
CA ARG A 11 15.31 0.95 8.12
C ARG A 11 16.26 1.92 7.42
N SER A 12 17.51 2.04 7.88
CA SER A 12 18.51 2.89 7.22
C SER A 12 18.92 2.32 5.86
N GLN A 13 19.13 1.02 5.78
CA GLN A 13 19.45 0.30 4.54
C GLN A 13 18.30 0.45 3.53
N LEU A 14 17.05 0.23 3.96
CA LEU A 14 15.87 0.41 3.12
C LEU A 14 15.75 1.85 2.59
N ALA A 15 15.98 2.85 3.47
CA ALA A 15 15.95 4.25 3.06
C ALA A 15 17.13 4.67 2.15
N SER A 16 18.12 3.83 2.01
CA SER A 16 19.28 3.99 1.11
C SER A 16 19.16 3.14 -0.17
N GLY A 17 17.99 2.53 -0.41
CA GLY A 17 17.77 1.70 -1.60
C GLY A 17 18.48 0.32 -1.54
N GLN A 18 18.70 -0.19 -0.34
CA GLN A 18 19.38 -1.48 -0.09
C GLN A 18 18.43 -2.51 0.56
N PRO A 19 17.35 -2.93 -0.13
CA PRO A 19 16.34 -3.82 0.48
C PRO A 19 16.88 -5.22 0.77
N ALA A 20 17.82 -5.73 -0.03
CA ALA A 20 18.43 -7.05 0.21
C ALA A 20 19.23 -7.08 1.52
N ASP A 21 19.99 -6.01 1.81
CA ASP A 21 20.75 -5.91 3.06
C ASP A 21 19.80 -5.72 4.26
N ALA A 22 18.74 -4.92 4.10
CA ALA A 22 17.71 -4.74 5.11
C ALA A 22 17.04 -6.09 5.46
N ARG A 23 16.71 -6.89 4.45
CA ARG A 23 16.14 -8.24 4.63
C ARG A 23 17.10 -9.14 5.41
N ARG A 24 18.33 -9.26 4.96
CA ARG A 24 19.36 -10.08 5.61
C ARG A 24 19.54 -9.70 7.09
N THR A 25 19.57 -8.39 7.37
CA THR A 25 19.70 -7.88 8.75
C THR A 25 18.56 -8.38 9.64
N ILE A 26 17.32 -8.40 9.15
CA ILE A 26 16.16 -8.85 9.93
C ILE A 26 16.11 -10.39 10.02
N GLU A 27 16.44 -11.11 8.95
CA GLU A 27 16.46 -12.58 8.94
C GLU A 27 17.47 -13.14 9.93
N VAL A 28 18.70 -12.64 9.92
CA VAL A 28 19.75 -13.04 10.89
C VAL A 28 19.31 -12.75 12.32
N LEU A 29 18.71 -11.59 12.57
CA LEU A 29 18.18 -11.24 13.88
C LEU A 29 17.06 -12.20 14.30
N ARG A 30 16.17 -12.53 13.37
CA ARG A 30 15.03 -13.43 13.60
C ARG A 30 15.48 -14.83 13.97
N GLU A 31 16.44 -15.40 13.25
CA GLU A 31 17.05 -16.71 13.54
C GLU A 31 17.70 -16.72 14.92
N CYS A 32 18.54 -15.74 15.21
CA CYS A 32 19.20 -15.59 16.50
C CYS A 32 18.19 -15.51 17.67
N PHE A 33 17.07 -14.81 17.50
CA PHE A 33 16.04 -14.68 18.53
C PHE A 33 15.22 -15.95 18.69
N ALA A 34 14.96 -16.68 17.58
CA ALA A 34 14.31 -17.98 17.63
C ALA A 34 15.14 -19.01 18.38
N GLU A 35 16.44 -19.12 18.09
CA GLU A 35 17.39 -20.00 18.78
C GLU A 35 17.50 -19.70 20.29
N ARG A 36 17.41 -18.42 20.67
CA ARG A 36 17.46 -18.00 22.10
C ARG A 36 16.09 -18.08 22.79
N GLY A 37 15.05 -18.58 22.14
CA GLY A 37 13.70 -18.68 22.71
C GLY A 37 13.00 -17.33 22.92
N LEU A 38 13.48 -16.24 22.29
CA LEU A 38 12.91 -14.88 22.39
C LEU A 38 11.71 -14.69 21.45
N THR A 39 10.80 -15.64 21.46
CA THR A 39 9.70 -15.77 20.48
C THR A 39 8.75 -14.58 20.45
N ARG A 40 8.59 -13.83 21.55
CA ARG A 40 7.73 -12.64 21.65
C ARG A 40 8.10 -11.52 20.68
N PHE A 41 9.32 -11.51 20.15
CA PHE A 41 9.80 -10.50 19.21
C PHE A 41 9.60 -10.90 17.75
N LEU A 42 9.46 -12.22 17.47
CA LEU A 42 9.38 -12.75 16.10
C LEU A 42 8.23 -12.13 15.28
N PRO A 43 7.02 -11.90 15.82
CA PRO A 43 5.96 -11.29 15.04
C PRO A 43 6.28 -9.89 14.53
N ASN A 44 7.08 -9.10 15.26
CA ASN A 44 7.50 -7.79 14.79
C ASN A 44 8.59 -7.88 13.71
N MET A 45 9.46 -8.89 13.77
CA MET A 45 10.44 -9.15 12.71
C MET A 45 9.74 -9.64 11.45
N ASP A 46 8.74 -10.52 11.56
CA ASP A 46 7.90 -10.92 10.44
C ASP A 46 7.18 -9.71 9.80
N ALA A 47 6.68 -8.77 10.61
CA ALA A 47 6.09 -7.53 10.12
C ALA A 47 7.13 -6.59 9.46
N MET A 48 8.39 -6.59 9.93
CA MET A 48 9.48 -5.86 9.28
C MET A 48 9.82 -6.46 7.91
N LEU A 49 9.86 -7.78 7.79
CA LEU A 49 10.06 -8.48 6.52
C LEU A 49 8.92 -8.18 5.55
N CYS A 50 7.66 -8.25 5.99
CA CYS A 50 6.51 -7.85 5.19
C CYS A 50 6.61 -6.42 4.64
N ARG A 51 7.09 -5.45 5.43
CA ARG A 51 7.32 -4.09 4.93
C ARG A 51 8.41 -4.02 3.87
N ILE A 52 9.46 -4.85 3.99
CA ILE A 52 10.50 -4.95 2.97
C ILE A 52 9.92 -5.56 1.69
N ASP A 53 9.07 -6.60 1.81
CA ASP A 53 8.36 -7.21 0.67
C ASP A 53 7.52 -6.18 -0.08
N MET A 54 6.72 -5.37 0.63
CA MET A 54 5.96 -4.28 0.02
C MET A 54 6.85 -3.24 -0.68
N HIS A 55 8.04 -2.91 -0.14
CA HIS A 55 8.96 -1.98 -0.81
C HIS A 55 9.54 -2.59 -2.09
N THR A 56 9.82 -3.88 -2.11
CA THR A 56 10.36 -4.58 -3.29
C THR A 56 9.28 -5.00 -4.29
N GLY A 57 8.00 -4.78 -3.98
CA GLY A 57 6.87 -5.14 -4.83
C GLY A 57 6.46 -6.61 -4.73
N ASP A 58 6.99 -7.36 -3.76
CA ASP A 58 6.55 -8.74 -3.47
C ASP A 58 5.26 -8.69 -2.64
N LEU A 59 4.17 -8.37 -3.32
CA LEU A 59 2.87 -8.25 -2.67
C LEU A 59 2.26 -9.61 -2.29
N ASP A 60 2.70 -10.69 -2.94
CA ASP A 60 2.23 -12.05 -2.59
C ASP A 60 2.78 -12.49 -1.24
N ALA A 61 4.05 -12.19 -0.95
CA ALA A 61 4.64 -12.39 0.38
C ALA A 61 3.97 -11.52 1.45
N ALA A 62 3.62 -10.27 1.12
CA ALA A 62 2.88 -9.39 2.02
C ALA A 62 1.47 -9.93 2.34
N ASP A 63 0.76 -10.46 1.35
CA ASP A 63 -0.55 -11.10 1.50
C ASP A 63 -0.46 -12.39 2.34
N ALA A 64 0.58 -13.18 2.14
CA ALA A 64 0.82 -14.36 2.96
C ALA A 64 1.00 -13.98 4.44
N TRP A 65 1.81 -12.96 4.71
CA TRP A 65 1.96 -12.42 6.07
C TRP A 65 0.60 -11.92 6.63
N TYR A 66 -0.18 -11.20 5.83
CA TYR A 66 -1.48 -10.67 6.25
C TYR A 66 -2.45 -11.80 6.62
N ARG A 67 -2.52 -12.85 5.81
CA ARG A 67 -3.43 -13.99 6.06
C ARG A 67 -3.02 -14.85 7.25
N GLU A 68 -1.72 -15.04 7.45
CA GLU A 68 -1.21 -16.04 8.40
C GLU A 68 -0.79 -15.43 9.74
N LYS A 69 -0.27 -14.18 9.73
CA LYS A 69 0.46 -13.61 10.87
C LYS A 69 -0.06 -12.26 11.35
N ALA A 70 -0.87 -11.55 10.56
CA ALA A 70 -1.42 -10.27 10.98
C ALA A 70 -2.34 -10.42 12.20
N PRO A 71 -2.36 -9.45 13.11
CA PRO A 71 -3.22 -9.51 14.28
C PRO A 71 -4.70 -9.45 13.89
N ARG A 72 -5.51 -10.40 14.39
CA ARG A 72 -6.93 -10.50 14.02
C ARG A 72 -7.88 -9.82 15.01
N GLU A 73 -7.42 -9.58 16.23
CA GLU A 73 -8.26 -9.02 17.30
C GLU A 73 -7.66 -7.73 17.85
N PRO A 74 -8.39 -6.59 17.77
CA PRO A 74 -7.92 -5.30 18.31
C PRO A 74 -7.99 -5.22 19.84
N THR A 75 -8.48 -6.26 20.52
CA THR A 75 -8.81 -6.22 21.96
C THR A 75 -7.59 -6.17 22.89
N HIS A 76 -6.39 -6.47 22.39
CA HIS A 76 -5.18 -6.53 23.22
C HIS A 76 -4.06 -5.69 22.59
N LEU A 77 -4.31 -4.39 22.42
CA LEU A 77 -3.29 -3.43 22.00
C LEU A 77 -2.20 -3.33 23.05
N ASN A 78 -0.97 -3.66 22.68
CA ASN A 78 0.21 -3.45 23.50
C ASN A 78 1.34 -2.83 22.67
N VAL A 79 2.39 -2.38 23.37
CA VAL A 79 3.56 -1.73 22.77
C VAL A 79 4.17 -2.56 21.63
N MET A 80 4.15 -3.89 21.73
CA MET A 80 4.73 -4.76 20.69
C MET A 80 3.83 -4.89 19.47
N ARG A 81 2.51 -5.01 19.65
CA ARG A 81 1.57 -5.27 18.55
C ARG A 81 1.27 -4.07 17.67
N ARG A 82 1.40 -2.83 18.16
CA ARG A 82 1.11 -1.62 17.36
C ARG A 82 1.85 -1.59 16.01
N TYR A 83 3.11 -2.06 15.98
CA TYR A 83 3.89 -2.12 14.74
C TYR A 83 3.26 -3.07 13.71
N GLN A 84 2.69 -4.18 14.18
CA GLN A 84 1.99 -5.14 13.35
C GLN A 84 0.70 -4.54 12.78
N TYR A 85 -0.09 -3.81 13.59
CA TYR A 85 -1.30 -3.13 13.10
C TYR A 85 -0.99 -2.04 12.07
N LEU A 86 0.06 -1.24 12.29
CA LEU A 86 0.50 -0.27 11.27
C LEU A 86 0.94 -0.97 9.97
N THR A 87 1.57 -2.15 10.07
CA THR A 87 1.94 -2.96 8.89
C THR A 87 0.71 -3.54 8.20
N GLN A 88 -0.26 -4.03 8.99
CA GLN A 88 -1.53 -4.53 8.48
C GLN A 88 -2.27 -3.46 7.68
N ALA A 89 -2.39 -2.24 8.20
CA ALA A 89 -3.00 -1.13 7.48
C ALA A 89 -2.26 -0.78 6.18
N MET A 90 -0.92 -0.94 6.14
CA MET A 90 -0.16 -0.77 4.90
C MET A 90 -0.52 -1.83 3.86
N VAL A 91 -0.65 -3.10 4.24
CA VAL A 91 -1.09 -4.17 3.32
C VAL A 91 -2.50 -3.90 2.82
N GLU A 92 -3.42 -3.52 3.71
CA GLU A 92 -4.79 -3.17 3.34
C GLU A 92 -4.86 -2.00 2.35
N LEU A 93 -3.97 -1.00 2.50
CA LEU A 93 -3.83 0.08 1.54
C LEU A 93 -3.26 -0.41 0.20
N ALA A 94 -2.24 -1.26 0.20
CA ALA A 94 -1.68 -1.84 -1.01
C ALA A 94 -2.70 -2.72 -1.77
N ASP A 95 -3.65 -3.32 -1.05
CA ASP A 95 -4.77 -4.08 -1.63
C ASP A 95 -5.95 -3.21 -2.09
N GLY A 96 -5.82 -1.87 -2.07
CA GLY A 96 -6.92 -0.99 -2.45
C GLY A 96 -8.11 -0.98 -1.47
N ARG A 97 -7.89 -1.36 -0.20
CA ARG A 97 -8.92 -1.46 0.85
C ARG A 97 -8.77 -0.36 1.91
N PRO A 98 -8.98 0.94 1.57
CA PRO A 98 -8.78 2.04 2.51
C PRO A 98 -9.74 2.01 3.72
N ASP A 99 -10.96 1.49 3.57
CA ASP A 99 -11.90 1.32 4.69
C ASP A 99 -11.40 0.32 5.71
N ALA A 100 -10.82 -0.80 5.27
CA ALA A 100 -10.21 -1.78 6.15
C ALA A 100 -9.02 -1.16 6.91
N ALA A 101 -8.16 -0.42 6.21
CA ALA A 101 -7.04 0.28 6.84
C ALA A 101 -7.50 1.27 7.92
N LEU A 102 -8.56 2.04 7.67
CA LEU A 102 -9.14 2.94 8.68
C LEU A 102 -9.66 2.19 9.90
N LEU A 103 -10.34 1.06 9.69
CA LEU A 103 -10.82 0.21 10.80
C LEU A 103 -9.66 -0.38 11.61
N THR A 104 -8.57 -0.78 10.95
CA THR A 104 -7.36 -1.30 11.62
C THR A 104 -6.65 -0.20 12.42
N LEU A 105 -6.64 1.04 11.92
CA LEU A 105 -5.94 2.17 12.55
C LEU A 105 -6.73 2.81 13.70
N ALA A 106 -8.06 2.83 13.64
CA ALA A 106 -8.90 3.53 14.61
C ALA A 106 -8.63 3.15 16.08
N PRO A 107 -8.47 1.86 16.46
CA PRO A 107 -8.16 1.49 17.84
C PRO A 107 -6.79 1.96 18.34
N LEU A 108 -5.84 2.25 17.43
CA LEU A 108 -4.51 2.72 17.79
C LEU A 108 -4.51 4.16 18.30
N GLU A 109 -5.47 4.99 17.87
CA GLU A 109 -5.47 6.42 18.16
C GLU A 109 -5.50 6.71 19.68
N PRO A 110 -6.50 6.24 20.45
CA PRO A 110 -6.54 6.48 21.88
C PRO A 110 -5.34 5.85 22.61
N TYR A 111 -4.85 4.72 22.15
CA TYR A 111 -3.67 4.07 22.73
C TYR A 111 -2.40 4.92 22.55
N ILE A 112 -2.17 5.46 21.34
CA ILE A 112 -1.01 6.29 21.01
C ILE A 112 -1.04 7.59 21.78
N GLN A 113 -2.21 8.25 21.88
CA GLN A 113 -2.42 9.50 22.63
C GLN A 113 -2.13 9.29 24.12
N ASN A 114 -2.71 8.26 24.72
CA ASN A 114 -2.54 7.98 26.15
C ASN A 114 -1.08 7.63 26.53
N CYS A 115 -0.31 7.08 25.59
CA CYS A 115 1.08 6.70 25.80
C CYS A 115 2.09 7.78 25.32
N ALA A 116 1.64 8.93 24.84
CA ALA A 116 2.46 10.03 24.29
C ALA A 116 3.49 9.55 23.25
N ARG A 117 3.08 8.65 22.34
CA ARG A 117 3.98 8.01 21.38
C ARG A 117 4.02 8.78 20.05
N ILE A 118 4.83 9.82 20.00
CA ILE A 118 4.92 10.78 18.89
C ILE A 118 5.20 10.10 17.54
N ILE A 119 6.20 9.23 17.46
CA ILE A 119 6.59 8.56 16.21
C ILE A 119 5.43 7.68 15.70
N ASP A 120 4.79 6.93 16.58
CA ASP A 120 3.65 6.08 16.20
C ASP A 120 2.45 6.94 15.78
N GLY A 121 2.24 8.10 16.42
CA GLY A 121 1.22 9.09 16.04
C GLY A 121 1.45 9.68 14.65
N ILE A 122 2.69 9.98 14.29
CA ILE A 122 3.04 10.43 12.93
C ILE A 122 2.69 9.35 11.91
N HIS A 123 3.10 8.09 12.15
CA HIS A 123 2.77 6.97 11.28
C HIS A 123 1.26 6.76 11.14
N LEU A 124 0.53 6.79 12.25
CA LEU A 124 -0.93 6.68 12.27
C LEU A 124 -1.58 7.75 11.40
N ASN A 125 -1.22 9.03 11.63
CA ASN A 125 -1.82 10.15 10.92
C ASN A 125 -1.48 10.14 9.42
N VAL A 126 -0.25 9.76 9.02
CA VAL A 126 0.11 9.64 7.59
C VAL A 126 -0.68 8.52 6.92
N LEU A 127 -0.79 7.33 7.54
CA LEU A 127 -1.56 6.22 6.97
C LEU A 127 -3.05 6.54 6.89
N THR A 128 -3.61 7.19 7.92
CA THR A 128 -4.99 7.68 7.92
C THR A 128 -5.21 8.71 6.81
N ALA A 129 -4.28 9.65 6.62
CA ALA A 129 -4.35 10.63 5.53
C ALA A 129 -4.33 9.96 4.15
N ILE A 130 -3.47 8.98 3.93
CA ILE A 130 -3.43 8.22 2.67
C ILE A 130 -4.76 7.51 2.43
N ALA A 131 -5.32 6.84 3.46
CA ALA A 131 -6.60 6.14 3.37
C ALA A 131 -7.75 7.09 3.01
N LEU A 132 -7.87 8.22 3.73
CA LEU A 132 -8.90 9.23 3.49
C LEU A 132 -8.77 9.87 2.10
N HIS A 133 -7.55 10.21 1.69
CA HIS A 133 -7.30 10.76 0.36
C HIS A 133 -7.78 9.81 -0.76
N ARG A 134 -7.52 8.52 -0.63
CA ARG A 134 -8.01 7.49 -1.58
C ARG A 134 -9.54 7.40 -1.62
N LYS A 135 -10.19 7.68 -0.51
CA LYS A 135 -11.66 7.77 -0.41
C LYS A 135 -12.22 9.12 -0.88
N ARG A 136 -11.36 10.06 -1.29
CA ARG A 136 -11.74 11.45 -1.62
C ARG A 136 -12.38 12.19 -0.45
N ASP A 137 -11.99 11.84 0.77
CA ASP A 137 -12.45 12.48 2.00
C ASP A 137 -11.44 13.59 2.40
N GLU A 138 -11.89 14.83 2.43
CA GLU A 138 -11.04 16.01 2.69
C GLU A 138 -10.41 16.02 4.09
N GLY A 139 -10.88 15.19 5.03
CA GLY A 139 -10.28 15.01 6.35
C GLY A 139 -8.81 14.56 6.31
N TRP A 140 -8.32 14.09 5.15
CA TRP A 140 -6.92 13.76 4.98
C TRP A 140 -5.98 14.94 5.24
N ARG A 141 -6.44 16.19 4.98
CA ARG A 141 -5.63 17.40 5.16
C ARG A 141 -5.30 17.65 6.63
N GLU A 142 -6.31 17.53 7.50
CA GLU A 142 -6.14 17.65 8.93
C GLU A 142 -5.17 16.60 9.48
N ARG A 143 -5.35 15.34 9.07
CA ARG A 143 -4.48 14.24 9.49
C ARG A 143 -3.03 14.43 9.04
N LEU A 144 -2.83 14.83 7.79
CA LEU A 144 -1.48 15.06 7.30
C LEU A 144 -0.83 16.26 7.96
N THR A 145 -1.57 17.37 8.17
CA THR A 145 -1.08 18.55 8.90
C THR A 145 -0.61 18.16 10.30
N ALA A 146 -1.41 17.43 11.06
CA ALA A 146 -1.03 16.95 12.40
C ALA A 146 0.25 16.08 12.37
N ALA A 147 0.40 15.24 11.36
CA ALA A 147 1.62 14.46 11.19
C ALA A 147 2.85 15.33 10.89
N LEU A 148 2.69 16.36 10.02
CA LEU A 148 3.78 17.26 9.64
C LEU A 148 4.20 18.16 10.78
N ASP A 149 3.26 18.69 11.56
CA ASP A 149 3.53 19.54 12.72
C ASP A 149 4.36 18.77 13.75
N ALA A 150 3.91 17.57 14.13
CA ALA A 150 4.66 16.72 15.04
C ALA A 150 6.04 16.32 14.47
N ALA A 151 6.10 15.96 13.18
CA ALA A 151 7.36 15.57 12.55
C ALA A 151 8.34 16.74 12.44
N ALA A 152 7.87 17.96 12.18
CA ALA A 152 8.70 19.16 12.08
C ALA A 152 9.24 19.61 13.44
N GLU A 153 8.42 19.54 14.50
CA GLU A 153 8.80 19.85 15.87
C GLU A 153 10.01 19.02 16.31
N TYR A 154 9.96 17.70 16.07
CA TYR A 154 11.05 16.77 16.42
C TYR A 154 12.07 16.54 15.31
N ARG A 155 11.96 17.26 14.19
CA ARG A 155 12.83 17.15 13.00
C ARG A 155 12.87 15.74 12.39
N PHE A 156 11.79 14.98 12.51
CA PHE A 156 11.67 13.62 11.97
C PHE A 156 11.32 13.66 10.48
N ILE A 157 12.28 13.44 9.60
CA ILE A 157 12.06 13.37 8.14
C ILE A 157 11.66 11.97 7.72
N ARG A 158 12.40 10.93 8.17
CA ARG A 158 12.19 9.55 7.71
C ARG A 158 10.84 8.97 8.08
N THR A 159 10.24 9.40 9.17
CA THR A 159 8.93 8.95 9.63
C THR A 159 7.82 9.25 8.63
N VAL A 160 7.97 10.32 7.86
CA VAL A 160 7.04 10.69 6.78
C VAL A 160 7.57 10.21 5.43
N SER A 161 8.87 10.40 5.15
CA SER A 161 9.41 10.10 3.82
C SER A 161 9.39 8.61 3.46
N VAL A 162 9.32 7.69 4.43
CA VAL A 162 9.22 6.24 4.19
C VAL A 162 7.99 5.86 3.35
N TYR A 163 6.98 6.71 3.31
CA TYR A 163 5.76 6.49 2.52
C TYR A 163 5.89 6.90 1.05
N GLY A 164 7.01 7.53 0.65
CA GLY A 164 7.41 7.78 -0.73
C GLY A 164 6.26 8.15 -1.67
N THR A 165 6.01 7.29 -2.64
CA THR A 165 4.98 7.45 -3.69
C THR A 165 3.59 7.69 -3.12
N ALA A 166 3.23 7.03 -2.01
CA ALA A 166 1.89 7.12 -1.46
C ALA A 166 1.59 8.48 -0.80
N VAL A 167 2.59 9.15 -0.24
CA VAL A 167 2.42 10.45 0.45
C VAL A 167 2.78 11.64 -0.43
N LEU A 168 3.56 11.44 -1.48
CA LEU A 168 4.06 12.52 -2.36
C LEU A 168 2.94 13.39 -2.93
N PRO A 169 1.87 12.84 -3.56
CA PRO A 169 0.78 13.64 -4.11
C PRO A 169 0.06 14.49 -3.05
N LEU A 170 -0.09 13.94 -1.85
CA LEU A 170 -0.72 14.64 -0.73
C LEU A 170 0.13 15.84 -0.29
N LEU A 171 1.45 15.66 -0.19
CA LEU A 171 2.38 16.74 0.19
C LEU A 171 2.48 17.83 -0.88
N GLU A 172 2.33 17.50 -2.17
CA GLU A 172 2.36 18.46 -3.26
C GLU A 172 1.09 19.32 -3.32
N THR A 173 -0.05 18.78 -2.88
CA THR A 173 -1.35 19.48 -2.88
C THR A 173 -1.71 20.13 -1.56
N LEU A 174 -1.05 19.75 -0.44
CA LEU A 174 -1.31 20.32 0.87
C LEU A 174 -0.67 21.72 0.99
N ASP A 175 -1.50 22.72 1.28
CA ASP A 175 -1.01 24.02 1.75
C ASP A 175 -0.71 23.91 3.24
N TRP A 176 0.58 23.85 3.57
CA TRP A 176 1.09 23.75 4.93
C TRP A 176 2.09 24.86 5.19
N ASP A 177 1.81 25.72 6.15
CA ASP A 177 2.53 26.95 6.46
C ASP A 177 3.69 26.78 7.47
N GLY A 178 4.03 25.55 7.82
CA GLY A 178 5.11 25.24 8.75
C GLY A 178 6.50 25.55 8.21
N ASN A 179 7.52 25.02 8.87
CA ASN A 179 8.94 25.31 8.59
C ASN A 179 9.34 24.96 7.13
N LYS A 180 9.52 26.00 6.30
CA LYS A 180 9.84 25.89 4.87
C LYS A 180 11.16 25.14 4.60
N ALA A 181 12.18 25.35 5.42
CA ALA A 181 13.48 24.69 5.25
C ALA A 181 13.37 23.18 5.55
N TRP A 182 12.61 22.82 6.59
CA TRP A 182 12.33 21.43 6.91
C TRP A 182 11.46 20.78 5.82
N ARG A 183 10.41 21.46 5.33
CA ARG A 183 9.55 20.99 4.22
C ARG A 183 10.38 20.69 2.96
N LYS A 184 11.31 21.57 2.59
CA LYS A 184 12.20 21.34 1.44
C LYS A 184 13.02 20.07 1.60
N ARG A 185 13.56 19.82 2.79
CA ARG A 185 14.32 18.58 3.08
C ARG A 185 13.41 17.35 3.08
N LEU A 186 12.21 17.45 3.63
CA LEU A 186 11.21 16.39 3.60
C LEU A 186 10.87 16.01 2.15
N MET A 187 10.52 16.99 1.31
CA MET A 187 10.16 16.77 -0.08
C MET A 187 11.29 16.09 -0.87
N ALA A 188 12.54 16.50 -0.64
CA ALA A 188 13.70 15.83 -1.26
C ALA A 188 13.79 14.37 -0.82
N ALA A 189 13.64 14.08 0.48
CA ALA A 189 13.69 12.71 1.00
C ALA A 189 12.52 11.84 0.49
N VAL A 190 11.30 12.40 0.40
CA VAL A 190 10.12 11.71 -0.13
C VAL A 190 10.32 11.34 -1.61
N ARG A 191 10.81 12.28 -2.43
CA ARG A 191 11.10 12.03 -3.85
C ARG A 191 12.18 10.98 -4.04
N THR A 192 13.24 10.99 -3.22
CA THR A 192 14.28 9.96 -3.23
C THR A 192 13.68 8.59 -2.89
N GLN A 193 12.84 8.51 -1.86
CA GLN A 193 12.18 7.27 -1.46
C GLN A 193 11.22 6.77 -2.56
N ALA A 194 10.44 7.66 -3.17
CA ALA A 194 9.56 7.34 -4.29
C ALA A 194 10.35 6.81 -5.51
N ALA A 195 11.53 7.35 -5.78
CA ALA A 195 12.39 6.87 -6.86
C ALA A 195 12.96 5.47 -6.59
N PHE A 196 13.29 5.14 -5.33
CA PHE A 196 13.74 3.79 -4.97
C PHE A 196 12.62 2.75 -5.03
N TYR A 197 11.39 3.15 -4.64
CA TYR A 197 10.25 2.25 -4.48
C TYR A 197 9.00 2.86 -5.13
N PRO A 198 8.94 2.91 -6.47
CA PRO A 198 7.88 3.61 -7.21
C PRO A 198 6.49 3.01 -6.99
N HIS A 199 6.41 1.73 -6.66
CA HIS A 199 5.13 1.02 -6.45
C HIS A 199 4.77 0.80 -4.97
N PHE A 200 5.54 1.39 -4.03
CA PHE A 200 5.26 1.21 -2.61
C PHE A 200 3.90 1.78 -2.22
N LEU A 201 3.05 0.94 -1.64
CA LEU A 201 1.65 1.22 -1.31
C LEU A 201 0.79 1.68 -2.50
N GLU A 202 1.24 1.48 -3.74
CA GLU A 202 0.36 1.65 -4.90
C GLU A 202 -0.76 0.60 -4.80
N PRO A 203 -2.05 1.02 -4.89
CA PRO A 203 -3.13 0.06 -4.80
C PRO A 203 -3.01 -0.98 -5.90
N ARG A 204 -3.10 -2.24 -5.56
CA ARG A 204 -3.44 -3.25 -6.56
C ARG A 204 -4.80 -2.88 -7.11
N LEU A 205 -4.85 -2.52 -8.36
CA LEU A 205 -6.13 -2.37 -9.04
C LEU A 205 -6.78 -3.76 -9.05
N ALA A 206 -8.02 -3.84 -8.61
CA ALA A 206 -8.76 -5.09 -8.72
C ALA A 206 -8.74 -5.53 -10.20
N PRO A 207 -8.68 -6.85 -10.49
CA PRO A 207 -8.78 -7.30 -11.86
C PRO A 207 -9.96 -6.61 -12.54
N GLY A 208 -9.69 -5.83 -13.62
CA GLY A 208 -10.70 -5.03 -14.34
C GLY A 208 -10.80 -3.55 -13.97
N GLU A 209 -10.30 -3.06 -12.85
CA GLU A 209 -10.22 -1.61 -12.55
C GLU A 209 -9.18 -0.90 -13.43
N GLU A 210 -8.24 -1.64 -14.01
CA GLU A 210 -7.25 -1.14 -14.98
C GLU A 210 -7.81 -0.96 -16.39
N LEU A 211 -9.05 -1.33 -16.63
CA LEU A 211 -9.63 -1.21 -17.97
C LEU A 211 -9.84 0.27 -18.31
N THR A 212 -9.22 0.68 -19.41
CA THR A 212 -9.50 2.00 -20.00
C THR A 212 -10.96 2.08 -20.46
N PRO A 213 -11.53 3.28 -20.63
CA PRO A 213 -12.90 3.42 -21.16
C PRO A 213 -13.12 2.65 -22.47
N THR A 214 -12.13 2.63 -23.36
CA THR A 214 -12.17 1.87 -24.62
C THR A 214 -12.17 0.36 -24.37
N GLU A 215 -11.33 -0.13 -23.47
CA GLU A 215 -11.28 -1.55 -23.11
C GLU A 215 -12.58 -2.00 -22.42
N LEU A 216 -13.18 -1.14 -21.58
CA LEU A 216 -14.47 -1.41 -20.97
C LEU A 216 -15.59 -1.54 -22.02
N GLN A 217 -15.63 -0.64 -23.02
CA GLN A 217 -16.57 -0.74 -24.14
C GLN A 217 -16.38 -2.04 -24.94
N ILE A 218 -15.12 -2.40 -25.23
CA ILE A 218 -14.79 -3.67 -25.90
C ILE A 218 -15.19 -4.87 -25.04
N LEU A 219 -14.98 -4.83 -23.72
CA LEU A 219 -15.41 -5.88 -22.80
C LEU A 219 -16.93 -6.07 -22.81
N HIS A 220 -17.71 -4.99 -22.80
CA HIS A 220 -19.17 -5.04 -22.93
C HIS A 220 -19.61 -5.75 -24.21
N LEU A 221 -19.01 -5.40 -25.37
CA LEU A 221 -19.31 -6.04 -26.66
C LEU A 221 -18.86 -7.50 -26.67
N LEU A 222 -17.73 -7.81 -26.04
CA LEU A 222 -17.21 -9.16 -25.88
C LEU A 222 -18.16 -10.03 -25.06
N CYS A 223 -18.73 -9.49 -23.99
CA CYS A 223 -19.70 -10.16 -23.13
C CYS A 223 -21.08 -10.28 -23.78
N ALA A 224 -21.40 -9.41 -24.75
CA ALA A 224 -22.56 -9.50 -25.63
C ALA A 224 -22.33 -10.45 -26.83
N ASP A 225 -21.35 -11.36 -26.75
CA ASP A 225 -20.99 -12.39 -27.72
C ASP A 225 -20.61 -11.86 -29.13
N LYS A 226 -20.23 -10.58 -29.25
CA LYS A 226 -19.77 -9.97 -30.50
C LYS A 226 -18.40 -10.51 -30.91
N SER A 227 -18.26 -10.97 -32.15
CA SER A 227 -16.96 -11.36 -32.70
C SER A 227 -15.99 -10.16 -32.78
N ASN A 228 -14.68 -10.42 -32.83
CA ASN A 228 -13.69 -9.35 -32.97
C ASN A 228 -13.88 -8.53 -34.25
N ALA A 229 -14.47 -9.10 -35.32
CA ALA A 229 -14.79 -8.41 -36.55
C ALA A 229 -15.97 -7.46 -36.36
N GLU A 230 -17.04 -7.89 -35.66
CA GLU A 230 -18.17 -7.02 -35.32
C GLU A 230 -17.74 -5.90 -34.37
N ILE A 231 -16.90 -6.20 -33.37
CA ILE A 231 -16.35 -5.19 -32.45
C ILE A 231 -15.53 -4.14 -33.25
N ALA A 232 -14.72 -4.57 -34.21
CA ALA A 232 -13.95 -3.70 -35.06
C ALA A 232 -14.84 -2.75 -35.87
N GLN A 233 -15.98 -3.24 -36.40
CA GLN A 233 -16.97 -2.43 -37.10
C GLN A 233 -17.69 -1.45 -36.15
N ILE A 234 -18.12 -1.91 -34.98
CA ILE A 234 -18.85 -1.07 -34.01
C ILE A 234 -17.97 0.06 -33.48
N MET A 235 -16.70 -0.25 -33.20
CA MET A 235 -15.74 0.70 -32.63
C MET A 235 -15.01 1.56 -33.66
N ASP A 236 -15.23 1.31 -34.94
CA ASP A 236 -14.56 1.95 -36.09
C ASP A 236 -13.03 1.84 -36.00
N VAL A 237 -12.52 0.65 -35.68
CA VAL A 237 -11.10 0.35 -35.57
C VAL A 237 -10.72 -0.88 -36.39
N LYS A 238 -9.41 -1.06 -36.63
CA LYS A 238 -8.92 -2.23 -37.38
C LYS A 238 -9.00 -3.51 -36.52
N LEU A 239 -9.29 -4.63 -37.16
CA LEU A 239 -9.36 -5.94 -36.50
C LEU A 239 -8.09 -6.30 -35.68
N PRO A 240 -6.86 -6.04 -36.13
CA PRO A 240 -5.66 -6.26 -35.31
C PRO A 240 -5.68 -5.46 -34.00
N THR A 241 -6.16 -4.21 -34.02
CA THR A 241 -6.30 -3.36 -32.85
C THR A 241 -7.25 -3.97 -31.82
N VAL A 242 -8.41 -4.49 -32.27
CA VAL A 242 -9.35 -5.19 -31.38
C VAL A 242 -8.71 -6.44 -30.78
N LYS A 243 -7.97 -7.24 -31.56
CA LYS A 243 -7.27 -8.42 -31.02
C LYS A 243 -6.30 -8.07 -29.93
N THR A 244 -5.54 -6.98 -30.07
CA THR A 244 -4.62 -6.47 -29.05
C THR A 244 -5.38 -6.05 -27.79
N HIS A 245 -6.47 -5.26 -27.93
CA HIS A 245 -7.28 -4.87 -26.79
C HIS A 245 -7.90 -6.08 -26.07
N VAL A 246 -8.41 -7.06 -26.82
CA VAL A 246 -8.98 -8.28 -26.23
C VAL A 246 -7.91 -9.06 -25.45
N SER A 247 -6.68 -9.19 -25.96
CA SER A 247 -5.59 -9.79 -25.22
C SER A 247 -5.31 -9.06 -23.91
N HIS A 248 -5.17 -7.72 -23.96
CA HIS A 248 -4.94 -6.90 -22.77
C HIS A 248 -6.09 -6.98 -21.76
N ILE A 249 -7.35 -7.04 -22.25
CA ILE A 249 -8.53 -7.21 -21.38
C ILE A 249 -8.48 -8.55 -20.65
N LEU A 250 -8.15 -9.64 -21.37
CA LEU A 250 -8.04 -10.97 -20.74
C LEU A 250 -6.92 -11.01 -19.69
N ASP A 251 -5.77 -10.40 -19.99
CA ASP A 251 -4.64 -10.29 -19.07
C ASP A 251 -5.04 -9.47 -17.81
N LYS A 252 -5.72 -8.34 -17.99
CA LYS A 252 -6.20 -7.46 -16.90
C LYS A 252 -7.32 -8.09 -16.06
N LEU A 253 -8.08 -9.03 -16.62
CA LEU A 253 -9.10 -9.81 -15.90
C LEU A 253 -8.54 -11.09 -15.27
N ASP A 254 -7.24 -11.36 -15.45
CA ASP A 254 -6.56 -12.60 -15.03
C ASP A 254 -7.28 -13.86 -15.54
N VAL A 255 -7.68 -13.87 -16.82
CA VAL A 255 -8.34 -14.99 -17.47
C VAL A 255 -7.64 -15.39 -18.78
N LYS A 256 -7.62 -16.67 -19.09
CA LYS A 256 -6.93 -17.19 -20.27
C LYS A 256 -7.81 -17.28 -21.52
N ARG A 257 -9.12 -17.31 -21.34
CA ARG A 257 -10.07 -17.59 -22.42
C ARG A 257 -11.19 -16.55 -22.43
N ARG A 258 -11.62 -16.21 -23.65
CA ARG A 258 -12.75 -15.31 -23.88
C ARG A 258 -14.02 -15.70 -23.11
N ALA A 259 -14.31 -17.02 -23.02
CA ALA A 259 -15.48 -17.52 -22.31
C ALA A 259 -15.42 -17.24 -20.79
N GLU A 260 -14.23 -17.11 -20.24
CA GLU A 260 -14.01 -16.82 -18.82
C GLU A 260 -14.19 -15.32 -18.51
N ALA A 261 -13.97 -14.46 -19.51
CA ALA A 261 -14.06 -13.01 -19.35
C ALA A 261 -15.45 -12.54 -18.90
N ARG A 262 -16.53 -13.16 -19.40
CA ARG A 262 -17.91 -12.83 -18.99
C ARG A 262 -18.14 -13.14 -17.51
N THR A 263 -17.71 -14.31 -17.06
CA THR A 263 -17.82 -14.72 -15.65
C THR A 263 -16.99 -13.83 -14.72
N ALA A 264 -15.76 -13.50 -15.13
CA ALA A 264 -14.91 -12.58 -14.40
C ALA A 264 -15.51 -11.18 -14.34
N ALA A 265 -15.99 -10.64 -15.47
CA ALA A 265 -16.60 -9.32 -15.54
C ALA A 265 -17.87 -9.19 -14.67
N LYS A 266 -18.72 -10.22 -14.61
CA LYS A 266 -19.86 -10.28 -13.68
C LYS A 266 -19.43 -10.30 -12.22
N LYS A 267 -18.47 -11.17 -11.88
CA LYS A 267 -17.92 -11.27 -10.52
C LYS A 267 -17.34 -9.94 -10.03
N LEU A 268 -16.70 -9.20 -10.93
CA LEU A 268 -16.09 -7.88 -10.67
C LEU A 268 -17.08 -6.72 -10.82
N ARG A 269 -18.35 -6.98 -11.14
CA ARG A 269 -19.41 -5.97 -11.38
C ARG A 269 -19.05 -4.94 -12.46
N LEU A 270 -18.26 -5.33 -13.45
CA LEU A 270 -17.87 -4.49 -14.59
C LEU A 270 -18.94 -4.45 -15.69
N ILE A 271 -19.86 -5.40 -15.66
CA ILE A 271 -21.03 -5.50 -16.56
C ILE A 271 -22.28 -5.79 -15.75
N PRO A 272 -23.47 -5.38 -16.23
CA PRO A 272 -24.74 -5.73 -15.62
C PRO A 272 -24.99 -7.25 -15.59
N ASP A 273 -25.77 -7.71 -14.62
CA ASP A 273 -26.06 -9.14 -14.43
C ASP A 273 -26.90 -9.76 -15.55
N ASP A 274 -27.60 -8.94 -16.33
CA ASP A 274 -28.47 -9.31 -17.46
C ASP A 274 -27.71 -9.42 -18.80
N LEU A 275 -26.44 -9.11 -18.84
CA LEU A 275 -25.53 -9.33 -19.95
C LEU A 275 -24.76 -10.62 -19.72
#